data_1a91643c1c8223772d9306900788f9df
#
_entry.id   1a91643c1c8223772d9306900788f9df
#
_cell.length_a   1.000
_cell.length_b   1.000
_cell.length_c   1.000
_cell.angle_alpha   90.00
_cell.angle_beta   90.00
_cell.angle_gamma   90.00
#
_symmetry.space_group_name_H-M   'P 1'
#
loop_
_entity.id
_entity.type
_entity.pdbx_description
1 polymer ?
#
loop_
_entity_poly.entity_id
_entity_poly.type
_entity_poly.pdbx_seq_one_letter_code
_entity_poly.pdbx_strand_id
1 'polypeptide(L)'
;MKTIALYKYLFIMLFFCAQLVLSQQGIEALFIKEGVLLKCENAKIPHNGYIELPHSVKTIAPEAFRACSRLQRISVSGVVTSIGDRAFAECENLTKVEMLPNSVTAIGVQAFAFCPKLKEINLPNTVTTIGEEAFRGCFALERVEIPEATTLIGNSVFIDCSGLKQVVFLSNELSVLPSQLFYQCKVLSQVTLPLSLHHIKSSVFAYCESLPELILPEKLESIGDDAFECCKSLKKIDIPDSVFFIGASAFHSCSALATLKLPYGLRHILNDTFLDCTSLSSVVIPDTVEKINMQAFRNCTSLLTVQMPLALTDIFYGAFYGCRNLQYIDLPENVKYIGVFAFAECTSLQTVELPRAVVDVAAKVFYNCTNLAEVNFSKFTTSIGVQSFYGCTNLKELKLPNTVEKIDLAAFENSGLSELHCRAITPPVVNRTFGYRGKVLVPYRSLELYKQAEGWKDCALE
;
A
#
# COMPACT_ATOMS: atom_id res chain seq x y z
N MET A 1 -16.96 -17.43 72.19
CA MET A 1 -17.66 -17.22 70.88
C MET A 1 -18.02 -15.76 70.59
N LYS A 2 -18.42 -14.91 71.55
CA LYS A 2 -18.76 -13.51 71.29
C LYS A 2 -17.60 -12.62 70.84
N THR A 3 -16.37 -12.90 71.28
CA THR A 3 -15.18 -12.11 70.97
C THR A 3 -14.68 -12.31 69.54
N ILE A 4 -14.82 -13.51 68.96
CA ILE A 4 -14.40 -13.82 67.55
C ILE A 4 -15.38 -13.15 66.53
N ALA A 5 -16.68 -13.09 66.90
CA ALA A 5 -17.67 -12.42 66.06
C ALA A 5 -17.43 -10.89 66.02
N LEU A 6 -17.01 -10.28 67.13
CA LEU A 6 -16.67 -8.86 67.20
C LEU A 6 -15.45 -8.52 66.34
N TYR A 7 -14.41 -9.33 66.34
CA TYR A 7 -13.19 -9.18 65.48
C TYR A 7 -13.52 -9.33 63.99
N LYS A 8 -14.39 -10.27 63.62
CA LYS A 8 -14.85 -10.40 62.22
C LYS A 8 -15.65 -9.19 61.78
N TYR A 9 -16.53 -8.67 62.62
CA TYR A 9 -17.31 -7.46 62.32
C TYR A 9 -16.39 -6.22 62.21
N LEU A 10 -15.42 -6.09 63.11
CA LEU A 10 -14.45 -4.99 63.07
C LEU A 10 -13.57 -5.06 61.82
N PHE A 11 -13.15 -6.26 61.44
CA PHE A 11 -12.35 -6.48 60.23
C PHE A 11 -13.13 -6.21 58.94
N ILE A 12 -14.42 -6.60 58.92
CA ILE A 12 -15.34 -6.31 57.80
C ILE A 12 -15.61 -4.80 57.74
N MET A 13 -15.86 -4.14 58.88
CA MET A 13 -16.06 -2.68 58.94
C MET A 13 -14.78 -1.92 58.54
N LEU A 14 -13.62 -2.34 59.00
CA LEU A 14 -12.33 -1.75 58.60
C LEU A 14 -12.04 -1.99 57.12
N PHE A 15 -12.40 -3.15 56.59
CA PHE A 15 -12.26 -3.45 55.15
C PHE A 15 -13.23 -2.61 54.31
N PHE A 16 -14.49 -2.45 54.74
CA PHE A 16 -15.47 -1.54 54.12
C PHE A 16 -15.07 -0.07 54.24
N CYS A 17 -14.57 0.38 55.43
CA CYS A 17 -14.06 1.74 55.59
C CYS A 17 -12.80 1.97 54.76
N ALA A 18 -11.89 1.01 54.66
CA ALA A 18 -10.73 1.12 53.79
C ALA A 18 -11.11 1.15 52.30
N GLN A 19 -12.12 0.40 51.85
CA GLN A 19 -12.67 0.48 50.50
C GLN A 19 -13.37 1.83 50.27
N LEU A 20 -14.15 2.35 51.25
CA LEU A 20 -14.78 3.67 51.15
C LEU A 20 -13.75 4.80 51.10
N VAL A 21 -12.66 4.71 51.89
CA VAL A 21 -11.56 5.69 51.84
C VAL A 21 -10.75 5.57 50.52
N LEU A 22 -10.59 4.35 50.01
CA LEU A 22 -9.97 4.14 48.71
C LEU A 22 -10.84 4.64 47.53
N SER A 23 -12.18 4.51 47.65
CA SER A 23 -13.13 5.01 46.64
C SER A 23 -13.28 6.55 46.62
N GLN A 24 -12.82 7.24 47.64
CA GLN A 24 -12.80 8.71 47.69
C GLN A 24 -11.47 9.32 47.23
N GLN A 25 -10.41 8.49 47.04
CA GLN A 25 -9.12 8.98 46.55
C GLN A 25 -9.21 9.41 45.09
N GLY A 26 -9.05 10.72 44.86
CA GLY A 26 -9.01 11.28 43.50
C GLY A 26 -10.22 12.09 43.08
N ILE A 27 -11.33 12.04 43.86
CA ILE A 27 -12.56 12.86 43.59
C ILE A 27 -12.23 14.36 43.65
N GLU A 28 -11.33 14.78 44.56
CA GLU A 28 -10.88 16.17 44.66
C GLU A 28 -10.16 16.70 43.39
N ALA A 29 -9.68 15.80 42.53
CA ALA A 29 -9.08 16.16 41.24
C ALA A 29 -10.15 16.46 40.19
N LEU A 30 -11.40 16.06 40.38
CA LEU A 30 -12.46 16.05 39.38
C LEU A 30 -13.40 17.23 39.54
N PHE A 31 -13.61 18.00 38.48
CA PHE A 31 -14.62 19.04 38.41
C PHE A 31 -15.85 18.51 37.66
N ILE A 32 -16.91 18.17 38.42
CA ILE A 32 -18.14 17.56 37.91
C ILE A 32 -19.30 18.52 38.08
N LYS A 33 -20.07 18.73 37.01
CA LYS A 33 -21.31 19.54 37.05
C LYS A 33 -22.41 18.78 36.28
N GLU A 34 -23.55 18.59 36.92
CA GLU A 34 -24.76 17.99 36.34
C GLU A 34 -24.50 16.62 35.65
N GLY A 35 -23.61 15.82 36.25
CA GLY A 35 -23.23 14.50 35.70
C GLY A 35 -22.22 14.56 34.55
N VAL A 36 -21.68 15.73 34.22
CA VAL A 36 -20.63 15.92 33.24
C VAL A 36 -19.30 16.17 33.96
N LEU A 37 -18.31 15.34 33.72
CA LEU A 37 -16.93 15.57 34.12
C LEU A 37 -16.30 16.60 33.17
N LEU A 38 -16.12 17.82 33.65
CA LEU A 38 -15.64 18.94 32.84
C LEU A 38 -14.10 19.01 32.80
N LYS A 39 -13.41 18.68 33.91
CA LYS A 39 -11.97 18.79 34.01
C LYS A 39 -11.41 17.93 35.14
N CYS A 40 -10.21 17.40 34.93
CA CYS A 40 -9.35 16.82 35.97
C CYS A 40 -8.14 17.73 36.23
N GLU A 41 -7.84 18.00 37.51
CA GLU A 41 -6.63 18.72 37.89
C GLU A 41 -5.47 17.76 38.10
N ASN A 42 -4.53 17.73 37.15
CA ASN A 42 -3.40 16.80 37.18
C ASN A 42 -2.61 16.82 38.51
N ALA A 43 -2.45 17.99 39.12
CA ALA A 43 -1.68 18.13 40.38
C ALA A 43 -2.37 17.40 41.58
N LYS A 44 -3.69 17.23 41.52
CA LYS A 44 -4.48 16.58 42.57
C LYS A 44 -4.69 15.08 42.34
N ILE A 45 -4.22 14.54 41.20
CA ILE A 45 -4.27 13.10 40.98
C ILE A 45 -3.41 12.40 42.03
N PRO A 46 -3.93 11.37 42.74
CA PRO A 46 -3.20 10.62 43.76
C PRO A 46 -1.82 10.11 43.27
N HIS A 47 -0.87 9.93 44.20
CA HIS A 47 0.48 9.46 43.86
C HIS A 47 0.51 8.09 43.18
N ASN A 48 -0.51 7.22 43.41
CA ASN A 48 -0.64 5.93 42.75
C ASN A 48 -1.17 6.04 41.29
N GLY A 49 -1.52 7.26 40.86
CA GLY A 49 -2.02 7.54 39.51
C GLY A 49 -3.36 6.89 39.16
N TYR A 50 -4.15 6.48 40.16
CA TYR A 50 -5.45 5.82 39.97
C TYR A 50 -6.61 6.76 40.27
N ILE A 51 -7.58 6.78 39.35
CA ILE A 51 -8.86 7.45 39.53
C ILE A 51 -10.00 6.46 39.30
N GLU A 52 -10.99 6.48 40.19
CA GLU A 52 -12.29 5.84 39.99
C GLU A 52 -13.34 6.92 39.80
N LEU A 53 -14.06 6.88 38.67
CA LEU A 53 -15.09 7.85 38.37
C LEU A 53 -16.33 7.62 39.26
N PRO A 54 -16.88 8.67 39.90
CA PRO A 54 -18.13 8.55 40.65
C PRO A 54 -19.29 8.11 39.75
N HIS A 55 -20.21 7.31 40.27
CA HIS A 55 -21.41 6.86 39.56
C HIS A 55 -22.32 8.00 39.08
N SER A 56 -22.15 9.22 39.59
CA SER A 56 -22.87 10.42 39.14
C SER A 56 -22.42 10.90 37.75
N VAL A 57 -21.23 10.45 37.26
CA VAL A 57 -20.68 10.87 35.96
C VAL A 57 -21.35 10.09 34.84
N LYS A 58 -22.03 10.81 33.95
CA LYS A 58 -22.69 10.27 32.75
C LYS A 58 -21.92 10.52 31.48
N THR A 59 -21.10 11.58 31.46
CA THR A 59 -20.34 12.01 30.28
C THR A 59 -18.99 12.56 30.72
N ILE A 60 -17.95 12.22 29.98
CA ILE A 60 -16.61 12.83 30.06
C ILE A 60 -16.53 13.91 28.98
N ALA A 61 -16.41 15.17 29.41
CA ALA A 61 -16.36 16.30 28.48
C ALA A 61 -15.11 16.29 27.60
N PRO A 62 -15.10 17.00 26.46
CA PRO A 62 -13.87 17.22 25.69
C PRO A 62 -12.72 17.73 26.55
N GLU A 63 -11.53 17.20 26.34
CA GLU A 63 -10.27 17.57 27.02
C GLU A 63 -10.25 17.37 28.54
N ALA A 64 -11.22 16.68 29.14
CA ALA A 64 -11.38 16.59 30.59
C ALA A 64 -10.14 16.07 31.33
N PHE A 65 -9.37 15.14 30.76
CA PHE A 65 -8.10 14.61 31.28
C PHE A 65 -6.92 14.95 30.41
N ARG A 66 -7.06 15.86 29.46
CA ARG A 66 -5.97 16.16 28.52
C ARG A 66 -4.67 16.49 29.27
N ALA A 67 -3.55 15.89 28.82
CA ALA A 67 -2.22 16.07 29.40
C ALA A 67 -2.11 15.76 30.90
N CYS A 68 -2.99 14.89 31.43
CA CYS A 68 -2.92 14.44 32.82
C CYS A 68 -1.77 13.42 32.97
N SER A 69 -0.53 13.92 33.07
CA SER A 69 0.70 13.12 33.15
C SER A 69 0.81 12.25 34.40
N ARG A 70 0.08 12.55 35.47
CA ARG A 70 0.02 11.72 36.70
C ARG A 70 -0.94 10.54 36.57
N LEU A 71 -1.89 10.58 35.62
CA LEU A 71 -2.88 9.54 35.42
C LEU A 71 -2.25 8.27 34.88
N GLN A 72 -2.31 7.15 35.60
CA GLN A 72 -1.79 5.85 35.18
C GLN A 72 -2.90 4.85 34.87
N ARG A 73 -3.99 4.87 35.66
CA ARG A 73 -5.15 4.00 35.48
C ARG A 73 -6.43 4.73 35.83
N ILE A 74 -7.47 4.42 35.11
CA ILE A 74 -8.80 4.97 35.40
C ILE A 74 -9.85 3.88 35.29
N SER A 75 -10.76 3.81 36.27
CA SER A 75 -11.99 3.01 36.21
C SER A 75 -13.13 3.92 35.77
N VAL A 76 -13.77 3.57 34.65
CA VAL A 76 -14.94 4.30 34.14
C VAL A 76 -16.20 3.62 34.60
N SER A 77 -17.08 4.37 35.31
CA SER A 77 -18.32 3.81 35.85
C SER A 77 -19.28 3.35 34.74
N GLY A 78 -20.12 2.35 35.05
CA GLY A 78 -21.08 1.78 34.10
C GLY A 78 -22.24 2.72 33.70
N VAL A 79 -22.26 3.97 34.16
CA VAL A 79 -23.24 4.99 33.76
C VAL A 79 -22.68 6.00 32.74
N VAL A 80 -21.36 5.98 32.49
CA VAL A 80 -20.75 6.83 31.47
C VAL A 80 -21.13 6.32 30.08
N THR A 81 -21.76 7.18 29.28
CA THR A 81 -22.24 6.85 27.94
C THR A 81 -21.36 7.36 26.81
N SER A 82 -20.57 8.43 27.07
CA SER A 82 -19.71 9.01 26.05
C SER A 82 -18.40 9.54 26.61
N ILE A 83 -17.34 9.40 25.80
CA ILE A 83 -16.02 9.98 26.05
C ILE A 83 -15.83 11.07 24.99
N GLY A 84 -15.66 12.32 25.46
CA GLY A 84 -15.54 13.49 24.59
C GLY A 84 -14.24 13.54 23.78
N ASP A 85 -14.18 14.48 22.83
CA ASP A 85 -13.01 14.71 22.01
C ASP A 85 -11.78 15.05 22.87
N ARG A 86 -10.63 14.42 22.57
CA ARG A 86 -9.38 14.62 23.29
C ARG A 86 -9.47 14.38 24.80
N ALA A 87 -10.50 13.69 25.28
CA ALA A 87 -10.76 13.57 26.71
C ALA A 87 -9.56 13.06 27.49
N PHE A 88 -8.76 12.15 26.95
CA PHE A 88 -7.54 11.60 27.54
C PHE A 88 -6.30 11.86 26.66
N ALA A 89 -6.37 12.76 25.70
CA ALA A 89 -5.23 13.04 24.84
C ALA A 89 -3.99 13.44 25.64
N GLU A 90 -2.81 12.99 25.20
CA GLU A 90 -1.51 13.35 25.80
C GLU A 90 -1.36 12.87 27.28
N CYS A 91 -2.10 11.83 27.69
CA CYS A 91 -1.91 11.19 28.99
C CYS A 91 -0.71 10.25 28.93
N GLU A 92 0.51 10.80 29.06
CA GLU A 92 1.79 10.10 28.81
C GLU A 92 2.01 8.85 29.68
N ASN A 93 1.40 8.78 30.86
CA ASN A 93 1.56 7.68 31.81
C ASN A 93 0.34 6.76 31.91
N LEU A 94 -0.72 7.02 31.12
CA LEU A 94 -1.92 6.18 31.12
C LEU A 94 -1.60 4.80 30.55
N THR A 95 -1.76 3.77 31.37
CA THR A 95 -1.48 2.37 31.01
C THR A 95 -2.73 1.56 30.77
N LYS A 96 -3.85 1.90 31.44
CA LYS A 96 -5.10 1.15 31.39
C LYS A 96 -6.32 2.02 31.60
N VAL A 97 -7.33 1.77 30.79
CA VAL A 97 -8.70 2.29 30.95
C VAL A 97 -9.63 1.10 31.12
N GLU A 98 -10.32 1.05 32.27
CA GLU A 98 -11.30 0.00 32.56
C GLU A 98 -12.70 0.55 32.26
N MET A 99 -13.35 -0.06 31.25
CA MET A 99 -14.72 0.28 30.87
C MET A 99 -15.67 -0.84 31.32
N LEU A 100 -16.68 -0.49 32.07
CA LEU A 100 -17.70 -1.45 32.44
C LEU A 100 -18.60 -1.79 31.23
N PRO A 101 -19.08 -3.04 31.13
CA PRO A 101 -19.96 -3.45 30.05
C PRO A 101 -21.21 -2.58 29.93
N ASN A 102 -21.68 -2.39 28.70
CA ASN A 102 -22.93 -1.70 28.36
C ASN A 102 -23.04 -0.26 28.88
N SER A 103 -21.93 0.48 28.92
CA SER A 103 -21.93 1.87 29.38
C SER A 103 -21.60 2.86 28.26
N VAL A 104 -20.43 2.74 27.64
CA VAL A 104 -19.95 3.71 26.65
C VAL A 104 -20.46 3.34 25.26
N THR A 105 -21.09 4.30 24.57
CA THR A 105 -21.57 4.14 23.19
C THR A 105 -20.74 4.89 22.16
N ALA A 106 -20.05 5.96 22.59
CA ALA A 106 -19.26 6.81 21.70
C ALA A 106 -17.89 7.17 22.28
N ILE A 107 -16.86 7.07 21.44
CA ILE A 107 -15.50 7.54 21.71
C ILE A 107 -15.23 8.70 20.75
N GLY A 108 -14.90 9.86 21.29
CA GLY A 108 -14.69 11.10 20.54
C GLY A 108 -13.42 11.13 19.71
N VAL A 109 -13.29 12.19 18.92
CA VAL A 109 -12.10 12.46 18.09
C VAL A 109 -10.88 12.61 18.99
N GLN A 110 -9.78 11.90 18.65
CA GLN A 110 -8.52 11.93 19.40
C GLN A 110 -8.66 11.62 20.91
N ALA A 111 -9.71 10.91 21.32
CA ALA A 111 -10.05 10.72 22.74
C ALA A 111 -8.88 10.19 23.58
N PHE A 112 -8.05 9.31 23.03
CA PHE A 112 -6.86 8.73 23.65
C PHE A 112 -5.58 8.99 22.82
N ALA A 113 -5.58 10.00 21.95
CA ALA A 113 -4.42 10.28 21.13
C ALA A 113 -3.18 10.59 21.98
N PHE A 114 -2.03 10.06 21.55
CA PHE A 114 -0.76 10.23 22.25
C PHE A 114 -0.76 9.76 23.72
N CYS A 115 -1.35 8.58 23.96
CA CYS A 115 -1.20 7.83 25.21
C CYS A 115 -0.15 6.71 25.00
N PRO A 116 1.17 6.99 25.02
CA PRO A 116 2.21 6.08 24.57
C PRO A 116 2.36 4.81 25.41
N LYS A 117 1.87 4.82 26.66
CA LYS A 117 1.93 3.67 27.58
C LYS A 117 0.63 2.88 27.67
N LEU A 118 -0.41 3.27 26.94
CA LEU A 118 -1.69 2.55 26.93
C LEU A 118 -1.48 1.19 26.24
N LYS A 119 -1.52 0.10 27.04
CA LYS A 119 -1.23 -1.26 26.57
C LYS A 119 -2.45 -2.01 26.08
N GLU A 120 -3.56 -1.79 26.74
CA GLU A 120 -4.82 -2.46 26.48
C GLU A 120 -6.00 -1.51 26.69
N ILE A 121 -7.01 -1.69 25.88
CA ILE A 121 -8.30 -1.04 26.04
C ILE A 121 -9.40 -2.05 25.71
N ASN A 122 -10.32 -2.26 26.65
CA ASN A 122 -11.47 -3.13 26.46
C ASN A 122 -12.68 -2.26 26.07
N LEU A 123 -12.96 -2.21 24.77
CA LEU A 123 -14.12 -1.50 24.25
C LEU A 123 -15.39 -2.30 24.56
N PRO A 124 -16.39 -1.72 25.26
CA PRO A 124 -17.63 -2.42 25.55
C PRO A 124 -18.44 -2.67 24.26
N ASN A 125 -19.24 -3.74 24.26
CA ASN A 125 -20.06 -4.13 23.11
C ASN A 125 -21.11 -3.10 22.68
N THR A 126 -21.33 -2.06 23.50
CA THR A 126 -22.24 -0.95 23.21
C THR A 126 -21.60 0.17 22.38
N VAL A 127 -20.28 0.14 22.14
CA VAL A 127 -19.62 1.19 21.34
C VAL A 127 -20.06 1.10 19.89
N THR A 128 -20.79 2.11 19.45
CA THR A 128 -21.28 2.26 18.08
C THR A 128 -20.39 3.14 17.21
N THR A 129 -19.68 4.08 17.86
CA THR A 129 -18.88 5.09 17.14
C THR A 129 -17.50 5.24 17.76
N ILE A 130 -16.46 5.21 16.92
CA ILE A 130 -15.07 5.52 17.28
C ILE A 130 -14.63 6.70 16.40
N GLY A 131 -14.31 7.83 17.04
CA GLY A 131 -13.95 9.07 16.36
C GLY A 131 -12.58 9.00 15.66
N GLU A 132 -12.35 9.95 14.76
CA GLU A 132 -11.09 10.11 14.03
C GLU A 132 -9.89 10.20 14.98
N GLU A 133 -8.79 9.52 14.65
CA GLU A 133 -7.54 9.51 15.43
C GLU A 133 -7.71 9.11 16.91
N ALA A 134 -8.79 8.43 17.29
CA ALA A 134 -9.13 8.18 18.70
C ALA A 134 -7.98 7.54 19.50
N PHE A 135 -7.15 6.71 18.89
CA PHE A 135 -6.00 6.03 19.51
C PHE A 135 -4.67 6.36 18.82
N ARG A 136 -4.59 7.47 18.08
CA ARG A 136 -3.37 7.87 17.40
C ARG A 136 -2.17 7.87 18.35
N GLY A 137 -1.05 7.25 17.95
CA GLY A 137 0.21 7.28 18.72
C GLY A 137 0.14 6.53 20.05
N CYS A 138 -0.76 5.57 20.21
CA CYS A 138 -0.77 4.65 21.34
C CYS A 138 0.28 3.55 21.11
N PHE A 139 1.56 3.89 21.27
CA PHE A 139 2.70 3.03 20.88
C PHE A 139 2.77 1.68 21.61
N ALA A 140 2.22 1.59 22.82
CA ALA A 140 2.24 0.36 23.62
C ALA A 140 1.00 -0.51 23.43
N LEU A 141 0.00 -0.06 22.65
CA LEU A 141 -1.24 -0.80 22.42
C LEU A 141 -0.95 -2.06 21.61
N GLU A 142 -1.24 -3.25 22.15
CA GLU A 142 -0.87 -4.53 21.54
C GLU A 142 -2.02 -5.22 20.83
N ARG A 143 -3.23 -5.09 21.34
CA ARG A 143 -4.43 -5.75 20.82
C ARG A 143 -5.66 -4.85 20.95
N VAL A 144 -6.53 -4.92 19.95
CA VAL A 144 -7.85 -4.28 19.98
C VAL A 144 -8.91 -5.22 19.42
N GLU A 145 -10.06 -5.28 20.07
CA GLU A 145 -11.28 -5.87 19.54
C GLU A 145 -12.27 -4.75 19.22
N ILE A 146 -12.70 -4.68 17.96
CA ILE A 146 -13.72 -3.72 17.52
C ILE A 146 -15.10 -4.35 17.81
N PRO A 147 -15.92 -3.72 18.68
CA PRO A 147 -17.15 -4.33 19.17
C PRO A 147 -18.19 -4.62 18.09
N GLU A 148 -19.09 -5.56 18.39
CA GLU A 148 -20.16 -5.99 17.48
C GLU A 148 -21.09 -4.83 17.08
N ALA A 149 -21.42 -3.92 18.02
CA ALA A 149 -22.32 -2.79 17.76
C ALA A 149 -21.66 -1.66 16.96
N THR A 150 -20.35 -1.73 16.66
CA THR A 150 -19.65 -0.64 15.97
C THR A 150 -20.09 -0.53 14.53
N THR A 151 -20.67 0.62 14.18
CA THR A 151 -21.14 0.95 12.82
C THR A 151 -20.33 2.06 12.16
N LEU A 152 -19.60 2.85 12.95
CA LEU A 152 -18.80 3.98 12.45
C LEU A 152 -17.41 4.01 13.09
N ILE A 153 -16.40 4.03 12.25
CA ILE A 153 -14.99 4.23 12.61
C ILE A 153 -14.46 5.42 11.79
N GLY A 154 -13.84 6.39 12.46
CA GLY A 154 -13.20 7.54 11.82
C GLY A 154 -11.91 7.19 11.10
N ASN A 155 -11.35 8.14 10.34
CA ASN A 155 -10.05 7.97 9.72
C ASN A 155 -8.94 7.89 10.78
N SER A 156 -7.83 7.21 10.46
CA SER A 156 -6.59 7.25 11.24
C SER A 156 -6.73 6.81 12.70
N VAL A 157 -7.77 6.02 13.06
CA VAL A 157 -8.06 5.69 14.46
C VAL A 157 -6.87 5.07 15.17
N PHE A 158 -6.11 4.18 14.53
CA PHE A 158 -4.93 3.52 15.08
C PHE A 158 -3.63 3.94 14.39
N ILE A 159 -3.63 5.10 13.74
CA ILE A 159 -2.40 5.61 13.09
C ILE A 159 -1.25 5.67 14.11
N ASP A 160 -0.06 5.25 13.69
CA ASP A 160 1.16 5.23 14.50
C ASP A 160 1.09 4.31 15.75
N CYS A 161 0.13 3.39 15.86
CA CYS A 161 0.12 2.38 16.92
C CYS A 161 1.18 1.30 16.64
N SER A 162 2.46 1.67 16.76
CA SER A 162 3.59 0.83 16.35
C SER A 162 3.76 -0.47 17.15
N GLY A 163 3.10 -0.60 18.31
CA GLY A 163 3.06 -1.83 19.12
C GLY A 163 1.87 -2.74 18.83
N LEU A 164 0.93 -2.31 17.97
CA LEU A 164 -0.31 -3.06 17.70
C LEU A 164 -0.02 -4.31 16.86
N LYS A 165 -0.28 -5.48 17.45
CA LYS A 165 0.00 -6.81 16.89
C LYS A 165 -1.23 -7.46 16.30
N GLN A 166 -2.39 -7.25 16.93
CA GLN A 166 -3.63 -7.94 16.59
C GLN A 166 -4.84 -7.01 16.63
N VAL A 167 -5.69 -7.11 15.60
CA VAL A 167 -7.01 -6.48 15.54
C VAL A 167 -8.06 -7.50 15.14
N VAL A 168 -9.17 -7.54 15.89
CA VAL A 168 -10.31 -8.41 15.61
C VAL A 168 -11.56 -7.54 15.44
N PHE A 169 -12.18 -7.60 14.28
CA PHE A 169 -13.49 -6.99 14.07
C PHE A 169 -14.57 -8.00 14.43
N LEU A 170 -15.35 -7.71 15.46
CA LEU A 170 -16.54 -8.51 15.83
C LEU A 170 -17.77 -8.02 15.08
N SER A 171 -17.78 -6.75 14.66
CA SER A 171 -18.88 -6.14 13.91
C SER A 171 -19.00 -6.72 12.49
N ASN A 172 -20.22 -7.03 12.09
CA ASN A 172 -20.58 -7.35 10.71
C ASN A 172 -21.40 -6.24 10.04
N GLU A 173 -21.45 -5.03 10.63
CA GLU A 173 -22.14 -3.87 10.09
C GLU A 173 -21.20 -2.90 9.35
N LEU A 174 -19.89 -3.10 9.51
CA LEU A 174 -18.89 -2.23 8.89
C LEU A 174 -18.68 -2.62 7.42
N SER A 175 -19.07 -1.73 6.52
CA SER A 175 -18.88 -1.90 5.06
C SER A 175 -17.62 -1.21 4.54
N VAL A 176 -16.97 -0.35 5.34
CA VAL A 176 -15.81 0.46 4.93
C VAL A 176 -14.75 0.44 6.01
N LEU A 177 -13.51 0.14 5.66
CA LEU A 177 -12.34 0.53 6.47
C LEU A 177 -11.91 1.93 6.04
N PRO A 178 -11.95 2.92 6.94
CA PRO A 178 -11.63 4.30 6.63
C PRO A 178 -10.13 4.50 6.36
N SER A 179 -9.78 5.61 5.74
CA SER A 179 -8.40 5.90 5.34
C SER A 179 -7.44 5.91 6.54
N GLN A 180 -6.23 5.37 6.32
CA GLN A 180 -5.13 5.35 7.28
C GLN A 180 -5.45 4.66 8.62
N LEU A 181 -6.46 3.77 8.65
CA LEU A 181 -6.94 3.14 9.89
C LEU A 181 -5.79 2.52 10.71
N PHE A 182 -4.85 1.83 10.05
CA PHE A 182 -3.68 1.16 10.65
C PHE A 182 -2.35 1.67 10.07
N TYR A 183 -2.34 2.90 9.56
CA TYR A 183 -1.12 3.48 8.99
C TYR A 183 0.04 3.44 9.99
N GLN A 184 1.19 2.88 9.60
CA GLN A 184 2.38 2.67 10.43
C GLN A 184 2.19 1.76 11.67
N CYS A 185 1.22 0.86 11.67
CA CYS A 185 1.15 -0.22 12.64
C CYS A 185 2.19 -1.31 12.28
N LYS A 186 3.47 -1.01 12.46
CA LYS A 186 4.60 -1.78 11.89
C LYS A 186 4.66 -3.24 12.30
N VAL A 187 4.18 -3.58 13.51
CA VAL A 187 4.20 -4.95 14.03
C VAL A 187 2.85 -5.67 13.90
N LEU A 188 1.87 -5.05 13.22
CA LEU A 188 0.56 -5.63 12.99
C LEU A 188 0.72 -6.90 12.14
N SER A 189 0.35 -8.05 12.73
CA SER A 189 0.54 -9.37 12.12
C SER A 189 -0.72 -10.20 12.02
N GLN A 190 -1.79 -9.82 12.72
CA GLN A 190 -3.05 -10.54 12.73
C GLN A 190 -4.23 -9.56 12.62
N VAL A 191 -5.01 -9.71 11.57
CA VAL A 191 -6.24 -8.93 11.37
C VAL A 191 -7.36 -9.85 10.93
N THR A 192 -8.49 -9.82 11.65
CA THR A 192 -9.74 -10.46 11.23
C THR A 192 -10.68 -9.38 10.73
N LEU A 193 -10.99 -9.38 9.45
CA LEU A 193 -11.85 -8.38 8.79
C LEU A 193 -13.34 -8.71 8.94
N PRO A 194 -14.25 -7.70 8.91
CA PRO A 194 -15.69 -7.91 8.86
C PRO A 194 -16.11 -8.54 7.52
N LEU A 195 -17.03 -9.52 7.57
CA LEU A 195 -17.53 -10.17 6.35
C LEU A 195 -18.41 -9.27 5.47
N SER A 196 -18.91 -8.17 6.05
CA SER A 196 -19.70 -7.12 5.37
C SER A 196 -18.87 -6.09 4.60
N LEU A 197 -17.54 -6.19 4.65
CA LEU A 197 -16.66 -5.16 4.09
C LEU A 197 -16.75 -5.10 2.57
N HIS A 198 -17.01 -3.90 2.03
CA HIS A 198 -17.04 -3.58 0.60
C HIS A 198 -15.83 -2.73 0.17
N HIS A 199 -15.32 -1.88 1.04
CA HIS A 199 -14.29 -0.92 0.67
C HIS A 199 -13.14 -0.85 1.68
N ILE A 200 -11.92 -1.02 1.23
CA ILE A 200 -10.69 -0.64 1.93
C ILE A 200 -10.25 0.70 1.34
N LYS A 201 -10.26 1.77 2.16
CA LYS A 201 -9.88 3.12 1.70
C LYS A 201 -8.36 3.28 1.60
N SER A 202 -7.91 4.51 1.29
CA SER A 202 -6.49 4.78 1.04
C SER A 202 -5.63 4.56 2.30
N SER A 203 -4.45 3.95 2.11
CA SER A 203 -3.40 3.76 3.11
C SER A 203 -3.82 3.00 4.36
N VAL A 204 -4.90 2.17 4.31
CA VAL A 204 -5.44 1.47 5.51
C VAL A 204 -4.38 0.65 6.21
N PHE A 205 -3.58 -0.12 5.47
CA PHE A 205 -2.51 -0.98 5.99
C PHE A 205 -1.12 -0.51 5.57
N ALA A 206 -0.99 0.73 5.08
CA ALA A 206 0.31 1.23 4.66
C ALA A 206 1.32 1.19 5.82
N TYR A 207 2.51 0.65 5.55
CA TYR A 207 3.58 0.40 6.52
C TYR A 207 3.23 -0.59 7.64
N CYS A 208 2.27 -1.51 7.43
CA CYS A 208 2.08 -2.69 8.27
C CYS A 208 3.12 -3.75 7.88
N GLU A 209 4.40 -3.48 8.20
CA GLU A 209 5.56 -4.21 7.70
C GLU A 209 5.58 -5.69 8.10
N SER A 210 4.90 -6.06 9.20
CA SER A 210 4.86 -7.42 9.75
C SER A 210 3.63 -8.24 9.35
N LEU A 211 2.73 -7.70 8.52
CA LEU A 211 1.50 -8.40 8.09
C LEU A 211 1.85 -9.49 7.06
N PRO A 212 1.75 -10.81 7.41
CA PRO A 212 2.23 -11.88 6.51
C PRO A 212 1.18 -12.30 5.49
N GLU A 213 -0.09 -12.16 5.83
CA GLU A 213 -1.25 -12.52 5.01
C GLU A 213 -2.48 -11.76 5.51
N LEU A 214 -3.48 -11.62 4.65
CA LEU A 214 -4.78 -11.07 4.99
C LEU A 214 -5.85 -11.77 4.16
N ILE A 215 -6.89 -12.28 4.82
CA ILE A 215 -8.06 -12.87 4.17
C ILE A 215 -9.02 -11.73 3.85
N LEU A 216 -9.25 -11.49 2.56
CA LEU A 216 -10.19 -10.49 2.08
C LEU A 216 -11.59 -11.09 1.97
N PRO A 217 -12.65 -10.39 2.40
CA PRO A 217 -14.03 -10.90 2.31
C PRO A 217 -14.54 -10.87 0.87
N GLU A 218 -15.38 -11.85 0.52
CA GLU A 218 -15.93 -12.06 -0.83
C GLU A 218 -16.80 -10.90 -1.37
N LYS A 219 -17.24 -9.99 -0.50
CA LYS A 219 -18.02 -8.81 -0.88
C LYS A 219 -17.17 -7.56 -1.15
N LEU A 220 -15.85 -7.67 -1.04
CA LEU A 220 -14.96 -6.54 -1.24
C LEU A 220 -15.03 -6.05 -2.70
N GLU A 221 -15.27 -4.78 -2.89
CA GLU A 221 -15.45 -4.13 -4.19
C GLU A 221 -14.25 -3.26 -4.60
N SER A 222 -13.58 -2.65 -3.61
CA SER A 222 -12.44 -1.77 -3.90
C SER A 222 -11.34 -1.81 -2.86
N ILE A 223 -10.10 -1.64 -3.33
CA ILE A 223 -8.88 -1.43 -2.57
C ILE A 223 -8.34 -0.05 -2.99
N GLY A 224 -8.21 0.87 -2.03
CA GLY A 224 -7.79 2.25 -2.27
C GLY A 224 -6.30 2.42 -2.58
N ASP A 225 -5.91 3.67 -2.87
CA ASP A 225 -4.52 4.04 -3.11
C ASP A 225 -3.67 3.74 -1.86
N ASP A 226 -2.42 3.27 -2.06
CA ASP A 226 -1.45 2.97 -1.02
C ASP A 226 -1.95 1.97 0.05
N ALA A 227 -3.07 1.25 -0.19
CA ALA A 227 -3.77 0.48 0.85
C ALA A 227 -2.89 -0.53 1.58
N PHE A 228 -1.92 -1.15 0.90
CA PHE A 228 -0.93 -2.09 1.41
C PHE A 228 0.51 -1.64 1.14
N GLU A 229 0.73 -0.33 0.91
CA GLU A 229 2.08 0.19 0.68
C GLU A 229 3.02 -0.28 1.80
N CYS A 230 4.22 -0.76 1.43
CA CYS A 230 5.23 -1.22 2.38
C CYS A 230 4.79 -2.33 3.35
N CYS A 231 3.82 -3.17 2.97
CA CYS A 231 3.54 -4.43 3.67
C CYS A 231 4.61 -5.46 3.32
N LYS A 232 5.83 -5.27 3.84
CA LYS A 232 7.04 -6.01 3.44
C LYS A 232 6.99 -7.51 3.72
N SER A 233 6.18 -7.95 4.69
CA SER A 233 6.01 -9.36 5.02
C SER A 233 4.86 -10.04 4.32
N LEU A 234 4.04 -9.31 3.55
CA LEU A 234 2.87 -9.85 2.85
C LEU A 234 3.32 -10.80 1.73
N LYS A 235 3.14 -12.10 1.94
CA LYS A 235 3.63 -13.15 1.02
C LYS A 235 2.64 -13.50 -0.06
N LYS A 236 1.36 -13.45 0.28
CA LYS A 236 0.24 -13.83 -0.59
C LYS A 236 -0.97 -12.98 -0.25
N ILE A 237 -1.73 -12.62 -1.26
CA ILE A 237 -3.06 -12.05 -1.12
C ILE A 237 -3.96 -12.56 -2.25
N ASP A 238 -5.11 -13.13 -1.90
CA ASP A 238 -6.13 -13.57 -2.85
C ASP A 238 -7.19 -12.48 -2.93
N ILE A 239 -7.21 -11.75 -4.04
CA ILE A 239 -8.17 -10.64 -4.24
C ILE A 239 -9.46 -11.24 -4.81
N PRO A 240 -10.61 -11.04 -4.14
CA PRO A 240 -11.90 -11.58 -4.60
C PRO A 240 -12.31 -11.03 -5.98
N ASP A 241 -13.03 -11.84 -6.75
CA ASP A 241 -13.49 -11.45 -8.10
C ASP A 241 -14.56 -10.33 -8.08
N SER A 242 -15.12 -10.01 -6.91
CA SER A 242 -15.98 -8.84 -6.68
C SER A 242 -15.24 -7.50 -6.76
N VAL A 243 -13.90 -7.51 -6.60
CA VAL A 243 -13.09 -6.28 -6.66
C VAL A 243 -12.96 -5.82 -8.11
N PHE A 244 -13.40 -4.59 -8.37
CA PHE A 244 -13.29 -3.94 -9.68
C PHE A 244 -12.35 -2.72 -9.69
N PHE A 245 -11.81 -2.33 -8.54
CA PHE A 245 -10.88 -1.21 -8.42
C PHE A 245 -9.73 -1.53 -7.46
N ILE A 246 -8.50 -1.34 -7.92
CA ILE A 246 -7.27 -1.39 -7.12
C ILE A 246 -6.55 -0.07 -7.39
N GLY A 247 -6.31 0.71 -6.32
CA GLY A 247 -5.74 2.04 -6.37
C GLY A 247 -4.27 2.09 -6.79
N ALA A 248 -3.79 3.30 -7.07
CA ALA A 248 -2.38 3.55 -7.32
C ALA A 248 -1.53 3.17 -6.10
N SER A 249 -0.33 2.64 -6.33
CA SER A 249 0.60 2.23 -5.26
C SER A 249 0.02 1.23 -4.25
N ALA A 250 -1.13 0.59 -4.54
CA ALA A 250 -1.86 -0.22 -3.55
C ALA A 250 -1.02 -1.32 -2.91
N PHE A 251 -0.03 -1.88 -3.63
CA PHE A 251 0.90 -2.90 -3.17
C PHE A 251 2.37 -2.48 -3.35
N HIS A 252 2.63 -1.17 -3.48
CA HIS A 252 3.98 -0.65 -3.62
C HIS A 252 4.88 -1.15 -2.48
N SER A 253 6.06 -1.65 -2.81
CA SER A 253 7.05 -2.19 -1.86
C SER A 253 6.55 -3.36 -1.00
N CYS A 254 5.56 -4.14 -1.46
CA CYS A 254 5.24 -5.43 -0.89
C CYS A 254 6.32 -6.45 -1.30
N SER A 255 7.53 -6.29 -0.75
CA SER A 255 8.73 -7.00 -1.24
C SER A 255 8.68 -8.52 -1.08
N ALA A 256 7.90 -9.06 -0.13
CA ALA A 256 7.72 -10.50 0.04
C ALA A 256 6.58 -11.09 -0.79
N LEU A 257 5.78 -10.27 -1.52
CA LEU A 257 4.64 -10.73 -2.29
C LEU A 257 5.10 -11.61 -3.45
N ALA A 258 4.94 -12.92 -3.29
CA ALA A 258 5.42 -13.92 -4.25
C ALA A 258 4.34 -14.37 -5.23
N THR A 259 3.09 -14.40 -4.79
CA THR A 259 1.94 -14.83 -5.60
C THR A 259 0.78 -13.85 -5.45
N LEU A 260 0.11 -13.60 -6.57
CA LEU A 260 -1.00 -12.65 -6.66
C LEU A 260 -2.04 -13.20 -7.64
N LYS A 261 -3.31 -13.22 -7.21
CA LYS A 261 -4.46 -13.41 -8.10
C LYS A 261 -5.15 -12.07 -8.27
N LEU A 262 -5.24 -11.58 -9.52
CA LEU A 262 -5.98 -10.37 -9.85
C LEU A 262 -7.45 -10.71 -10.19
N PRO A 263 -8.42 -9.88 -9.77
CA PRO A 263 -9.85 -10.11 -10.03
C PRO A 263 -10.22 -9.80 -11.48
N TYR A 264 -11.18 -10.52 -12.03
CA TYR A 264 -11.61 -10.36 -13.43
C TYR A 264 -12.30 -9.03 -13.74
N GLY A 265 -12.72 -8.26 -12.73
CA GLY A 265 -13.39 -6.97 -12.92
C GLY A 265 -12.47 -5.79 -13.25
N LEU A 266 -11.15 -5.97 -13.19
CA LEU A 266 -10.21 -4.87 -13.42
C LEU A 266 -10.18 -4.41 -14.87
N ARG A 267 -10.15 -3.08 -15.08
CA ARG A 267 -9.95 -2.43 -16.38
C ARG A 267 -8.53 -1.88 -16.56
N HIS A 268 -7.88 -1.51 -15.48
CA HIS A 268 -6.55 -0.90 -15.49
C HIS A 268 -5.71 -1.42 -14.33
N ILE A 269 -4.41 -1.61 -14.57
CA ILE A 269 -3.42 -1.65 -13.50
C ILE A 269 -2.90 -0.22 -13.36
N LEU A 270 -3.15 0.41 -12.21
CA LEU A 270 -2.85 1.82 -12.01
C LEU A 270 -1.34 2.07 -11.77
N ASN A 271 -0.97 3.37 -11.62
CA ASN A 271 0.42 3.76 -11.42
C ASN A 271 0.99 3.08 -10.16
N ASP A 272 2.22 2.60 -10.25
CA ASP A 272 3.02 2.10 -9.14
C ASP A 272 2.36 0.94 -8.35
N THR A 273 1.26 0.34 -8.86
CA THR A 273 0.44 -0.62 -8.10
C THR A 273 1.28 -1.75 -7.49
N PHE A 274 2.25 -2.29 -8.23
CA PHE A 274 3.15 -3.37 -7.78
C PHE A 274 4.62 -2.96 -7.88
N LEU A 275 4.92 -1.66 -7.83
CA LEU A 275 6.28 -1.13 -7.81
C LEU A 275 7.05 -1.77 -6.65
N ASP A 276 8.28 -2.26 -6.92
CA ASP A 276 9.17 -2.90 -5.95
C ASP A 276 8.60 -4.16 -5.27
N CYS A 277 7.64 -4.88 -5.89
CA CYS A 277 7.24 -6.23 -5.48
C CYS A 277 8.32 -7.23 -5.91
N THR A 278 9.47 -7.18 -5.26
CA THR A 278 10.70 -7.87 -5.70
C THR A 278 10.62 -9.39 -5.70
N SER A 279 9.72 -10.00 -4.92
CA SER A 279 9.51 -11.45 -4.87
C SER A 279 8.45 -11.96 -5.83
N LEU A 280 7.69 -11.08 -6.52
CA LEU A 280 6.62 -11.49 -7.42
C LEU A 280 7.20 -12.26 -8.60
N SER A 281 6.87 -13.56 -8.69
CA SER A 281 7.48 -14.47 -9.67
C SER A 281 6.67 -14.64 -10.96
N SER A 282 5.37 -14.49 -10.88
CA SER A 282 4.47 -14.55 -12.04
C SER A 282 3.20 -13.75 -11.77
N VAL A 283 2.58 -13.27 -12.83
CA VAL A 283 1.27 -12.61 -12.76
C VAL A 283 0.42 -12.99 -13.98
N VAL A 284 -0.85 -13.28 -13.73
CA VAL A 284 -1.89 -13.41 -14.76
C VAL A 284 -2.72 -12.14 -14.71
N ILE A 285 -2.61 -11.32 -15.74
CA ILE A 285 -3.40 -10.09 -15.84
C ILE A 285 -4.73 -10.45 -16.53
N PRO A 286 -5.90 -10.12 -15.93
CA PRO A 286 -7.20 -10.47 -16.47
C PRO A 286 -7.44 -9.88 -17.87
N ASP A 287 -8.11 -10.62 -18.74
CA ASP A 287 -8.36 -10.24 -20.15
C ASP A 287 -9.16 -8.94 -20.32
N THR A 288 -9.78 -8.45 -19.26
CA THR A 288 -10.51 -7.17 -19.21
C THR A 288 -9.62 -5.94 -19.06
N VAL A 289 -8.32 -6.13 -18.74
CA VAL A 289 -7.39 -5.01 -18.52
C VAL A 289 -6.96 -4.41 -19.85
N GLU A 290 -7.24 -3.14 -20.01
CA GLU A 290 -6.95 -2.36 -21.22
C GLU A 290 -5.62 -1.62 -21.14
N LYS A 291 -5.19 -1.24 -19.92
CA LYS A 291 -4.00 -0.41 -19.70
C LYS A 291 -3.16 -0.88 -18.52
N ILE A 292 -1.85 -0.89 -18.71
CA ILE A 292 -0.85 -1.05 -17.66
C ILE A 292 -0.16 0.30 -17.50
N ASN A 293 -0.46 1.00 -16.40
CA ASN A 293 -0.05 2.38 -16.18
C ASN A 293 1.43 2.50 -15.75
N MET A 294 1.85 3.75 -15.47
CA MET A 294 3.26 4.07 -15.22
C MET A 294 3.80 3.24 -14.05
N GLN A 295 4.97 2.64 -14.28
CA GLN A 295 5.75 1.90 -13.28
C GLN A 295 5.01 0.76 -12.57
N ALA A 296 3.88 0.28 -13.12
CA ALA A 296 2.97 -0.67 -12.47
C ALA A 296 3.66 -1.95 -11.94
N PHE A 297 4.68 -2.46 -12.63
CA PHE A 297 5.50 -3.62 -12.23
C PHE A 297 6.99 -3.29 -12.18
N ARG A 298 7.34 -2.00 -12.02
CA ARG A 298 8.74 -1.61 -11.96
C ARG A 298 9.46 -2.33 -10.82
N ASN A 299 10.69 -2.81 -11.11
CA ASN A 299 11.54 -3.54 -10.19
C ASN A 299 10.91 -4.83 -9.60
N CYS A 300 9.93 -5.44 -10.25
CA CYS A 300 9.54 -6.81 -9.94
C CYS A 300 10.66 -7.77 -10.39
N THR A 301 11.77 -7.75 -9.65
CA THR A 301 13.03 -8.39 -10.09
C THR A 301 12.96 -9.90 -10.22
N SER A 302 12.06 -10.58 -9.50
CA SER A 302 11.84 -12.02 -9.58
C SER A 302 10.84 -12.43 -10.66
N LEU A 303 10.20 -11.46 -11.36
CA LEU A 303 9.15 -11.75 -12.33
C LEU A 303 9.70 -12.50 -13.55
N LEU A 304 9.28 -13.76 -13.69
CA LEU A 304 9.72 -14.65 -14.78
C LEU A 304 8.76 -14.59 -15.97
N THR A 305 7.46 -14.56 -15.68
CA THR A 305 6.40 -14.63 -16.69
C THR A 305 5.27 -13.69 -16.37
N VAL A 306 4.72 -13.07 -17.41
CA VAL A 306 3.50 -12.28 -17.36
C VAL A 306 2.55 -12.81 -18.42
N GLN A 307 1.36 -13.23 -18.02
CA GLN A 307 0.29 -13.46 -18.98
C GLN A 307 -0.41 -12.13 -19.24
N MET A 308 -0.24 -11.63 -20.47
CA MET A 308 -0.81 -10.37 -20.90
C MET A 308 -2.31 -10.51 -21.24
N PRO A 309 -3.13 -9.48 -20.96
CA PRO A 309 -4.56 -9.50 -21.22
C PRO A 309 -4.88 -9.25 -22.70
N LEU A 310 -5.86 -9.94 -23.25
CA LEU A 310 -6.26 -9.81 -24.66
C LEU A 310 -6.79 -8.40 -25.02
N ALA A 311 -7.38 -7.68 -24.06
CA ALA A 311 -7.89 -6.32 -24.27
C ALA A 311 -6.81 -5.22 -24.18
N LEU A 312 -5.54 -5.57 -23.90
CA LEU A 312 -4.48 -4.58 -23.67
C LEU A 312 -4.25 -3.70 -24.89
N THR A 313 -4.28 -2.39 -24.69
CA THR A 313 -4.00 -1.38 -25.72
C THR A 313 -2.75 -0.56 -25.42
N ASP A 314 -2.46 -0.29 -24.14
CA ASP A 314 -1.41 0.64 -23.75
C ASP A 314 -0.56 0.09 -22.59
N ILE A 315 0.76 0.17 -22.74
CA ILE A 315 1.77 -0.07 -21.71
C ILE A 315 2.52 1.24 -21.51
N PHE A 316 2.39 1.85 -20.32
CA PHE A 316 2.93 3.18 -20.10
C PHE A 316 4.39 3.19 -19.61
N TYR A 317 4.87 4.41 -19.28
CA TYR A 317 6.24 4.68 -18.87
C TYR A 317 6.74 3.72 -17.79
N GLY A 318 7.85 3.03 -18.07
CA GLY A 318 8.56 2.18 -17.10
C GLY A 318 7.74 1.03 -16.53
N ALA A 319 6.62 0.63 -17.15
CA ALA A 319 5.68 -0.35 -16.58
C ALA A 319 6.36 -1.65 -16.12
N PHE A 320 7.38 -2.14 -16.82
CA PHE A 320 8.18 -3.31 -16.48
C PHE A 320 9.68 -2.99 -16.32
N TYR A 321 10.02 -1.71 -16.04
CA TYR A 321 11.41 -1.30 -15.85
C TYR A 321 12.06 -2.16 -14.75
N GLY A 322 13.22 -2.73 -15.02
CA GLY A 322 13.99 -3.48 -14.04
C GLY A 322 13.40 -4.85 -13.66
N CYS A 323 12.48 -5.40 -14.44
CA CYS A 323 12.05 -6.80 -14.33
C CYS A 323 13.16 -7.72 -14.84
N ARG A 324 14.23 -7.84 -14.05
CA ARG A 324 15.50 -8.43 -14.50
C ARG A 324 15.41 -9.90 -14.88
N ASN A 325 14.49 -10.65 -14.30
CA ASN A 325 14.31 -12.08 -14.56
C ASN A 325 13.27 -12.37 -15.66
N LEU A 326 12.60 -11.34 -16.21
CA LEU A 326 11.61 -11.52 -17.28
C LEU A 326 12.31 -12.00 -18.56
N GLN A 327 12.01 -13.25 -18.94
CA GLN A 327 12.67 -13.91 -20.08
C GLN A 327 11.92 -13.70 -21.40
N TYR A 328 10.60 -13.69 -21.33
CA TYR A 328 9.70 -13.60 -22.48
C TYR A 328 8.53 -12.69 -22.15
N ILE A 329 8.06 -11.98 -23.17
CA ILE A 329 6.85 -11.19 -23.12
C ILE A 329 6.06 -11.42 -24.42
N ASP A 330 4.83 -11.89 -24.27
CA ASP A 330 3.90 -12.07 -25.37
C ASP A 330 2.95 -10.88 -25.43
N LEU A 331 3.19 -9.96 -26.38
CA LEU A 331 2.43 -8.71 -26.51
C LEU A 331 1.20 -8.94 -27.38
N PRO A 332 -0.03 -8.71 -26.87
CA PRO A 332 -1.25 -8.88 -27.66
C PRO A 332 -1.29 -7.95 -28.88
N GLU A 333 -1.90 -8.41 -29.96
CA GLU A 333 -2.02 -7.66 -31.23
C GLU A 333 -2.76 -6.32 -31.12
N ASN A 334 -3.57 -6.14 -30.04
CA ASN A 334 -4.29 -4.90 -29.75
C ASN A 334 -3.42 -3.77 -29.18
N VAL A 335 -2.20 -4.08 -28.74
CA VAL A 335 -1.28 -3.08 -28.16
C VAL A 335 -0.89 -2.07 -29.24
N LYS A 336 -1.15 -0.79 -28.96
CA LYS A 336 -0.89 0.37 -29.83
C LYS A 336 0.24 1.25 -29.32
N TYR A 337 0.43 1.25 -27.99
CA TYR A 337 1.39 2.13 -27.34
C TYR A 337 2.25 1.36 -26.33
N ILE A 338 3.58 1.50 -26.48
CA ILE A 338 4.58 1.03 -25.53
C ILE A 338 5.43 2.25 -25.14
N GLY A 339 5.37 2.63 -23.88
CA GLY A 339 5.95 3.87 -23.37
C GLY A 339 7.47 3.83 -23.21
N VAL A 340 8.03 5.02 -22.96
CA VAL A 340 9.45 5.20 -22.67
C VAL A 340 9.86 4.35 -21.46
N PHE A 341 11.02 3.67 -21.53
CA PHE A 341 11.53 2.75 -20.51
C PHE A 341 10.63 1.54 -20.18
N ALA A 342 9.60 1.24 -20.95
CA ALA A 342 8.61 0.21 -20.57
C ALA A 342 9.24 -1.14 -20.20
N PHE A 343 10.29 -1.59 -20.89
CA PHE A 343 11.04 -2.82 -20.65
C PHE A 343 12.54 -2.59 -20.40
N ALA A 344 12.95 -1.37 -20.07
CA ALA A 344 14.34 -1.08 -19.78
C ALA A 344 14.85 -1.89 -18.59
N GLU A 345 16.12 -2.27 -18.59
CA GLU A 345 16.78 -3.10 -17.57
C GLU A 345 16.13 -4.51 -17.38
N CYS A 346 15.35 -4.99 -18.36
CA CYS A 346 14.90 -6.38 -18.41
C CYS A 346 16.05 -7.26 -18.92
N THR A 347 17.04 -7.46 -18.07
CA THR A 347 18.33 -8.05 -18.47
C THR A 347 18.25 -9.49 -18.94
N SER A 348 17.22 -10.25 -18.58
CA SER A 348 16.98 -11.63 -19.02
C SER A 348 16.09 -11.76 -20.27
N LEU A 349 15.51 -10.65 -20.76
CA LEU A 349 14.61 -10.66 -21.91
C LEU A 349 15.37 -11.09 -23.17
N GLN A 350 14.88 -12.14 -23.85
CA GLN A 350 15.59 -12.78 -24.98
C GLN A 350 15.05 -12.36 -26.34
N THR A 351 13.72 -12.34 -26.45
CA THR A 351 13.03 -12.04 -27.72
C THR A 351 11.84 -11.15 -27.50
N VAL A 352 11.54 -10.30 -28.46
CA VAL A 352 10.34 -9.46 -28.48
C VAL A 352 9.74 -9.45 -29.86
N GLU A 353 8.43 -9.68 -29.96
CA GLU A 353 7.63 -9.44 -31.15
C GLU A 353 6.76 -8.20 -30.93
N LEU A 354 6.95 -7.18 -31.78
CA LEU A 354 6.18 -5.93 -31.67
C LEU A 354 4.85 -6.06 -32.42
N PRO A 355 3.71 -5.81 -31.73
CA PRO A 355 2.39 -5.89 -32.35
C PRO A 355 2.22 -4.97 -33.54
N ARG A 356 1.32 -5.34 -34.45
CA ARG A 356 1.08 -4.62 -35.71
C ARG A 356 0.80 -3.13 -35.53
N ALA A 357 0.11 -2.76 -34.49
CA ALA A 357 -0.32 -1.37 -34.23
C ALA A 357 0.80 -0.51 -33.58
N VAL A 358 1.91 -1.09 -33.15
CA VAL A 358 3.07 -0.37 -32.62
C VAL A 358 3.90 0.15 -33.79
N VAL A 359 3.69 1.39 -34.17
CA VAL A 359 4.36 2.04 -35.31
C VAL A 359 5.63 2.78 -34.87
N ASP A 360 5.69 3.22 -33.62
CA ASP A 360 6.83 3.94 -33.04
C ASP A 360 7.47 3.13 -31.93
N VAL A 361 8.75 2.85 -32.03
CA VAL A 361 9.56 2.25 -30.97
C VAL A 361 10.00 3.36 -30.03
N ALA A 362 9.44 3.39 -28.84
CA ALA A 362 9.66 4.47 -27.89
C ALA A 362 11.13 4.61 -27.44
N ALA A 363 11.50 5.81 -27.01
CA ALA A 363 12.82 6.04 -26.44
C ALA A 363 13.11 5.11 -25.26
N LYS A 364 14.31 4.53 -25.24
CA LYS A 364 14.82 3.68 -24.16
C LYS A 364 13.93 2.48 -23.78
N VAL A 365 13.04 2.06 -24.67
CA VAL A 365 12.08 0.98 -24.38
C VAL A 365 12.75 -0.33 -23.97
N PHE A 366 13.89 -0.68 -24.61
CA PHE A 366 14.71 -1.86 -24.29
C PHE A 366 16.13 -1.48 -23.83
N TYR A 367 16.27 -0.32 -23.20
CA TYR A 367 17.56 0.14 -22.68
C TYR A 367 18.16 -0.89 -21.73
N ASN A 368 19.43 -1.30 -21.96
CA ASN A 368 20.15 -2.30 -21.17
C ASN A 368 19.45 -3.68 -21.07
N CYS A 369 18.66 -4.10 -22.08
CA CYS A 369 18.21 -5.47 -22.20
C CYS A 369 19.37 -6.35 -22.70
N THR A 370 20.30 -6.68 -21.82
CA THR A 370 21.60 -7.26 -22.19
C THR A 370 21.51 -8.62 -22.87
N ASN A 371 20.46 -9.43 -22.57
CA ASN A 371 20.24 -10.74 -23.19
C ASN A 371 19.33 -10.70 -24.42
N LEU A 372 18.81 -9.51 -24.79
CA LEU A 372 17.94 -9.39 -25.97
C LEU A 372 18.70 -9.76 -27.25
N ALA A 373 18.31 -10.86 -27.87
CA ALA A 373 18.95 -11.42 -29.03
C ALA A 373 18.17 -11.20 -30.34
N GLU A 374 16.84 -11.11 -30.22
CA GLU A 374 15.94 -10.99 -31.37
C GLU A 374 14.84 -9.98 -31.15
N VAL A 375 14.61 -9.13 -32.14
CA VAL A 375 13.48 -8.18 -32.16
C VAL A 375 12.77 -8.27 -33.49
N ASN A 376 11.51 -8.65 -33.47
CA ASN A 376 10.65 -8.70 -34.64
C ASN A 376 9.76 -7.44 -34.68
N PHE A 377 10.12 -6.53 -35.60
CA PHE A 377 9.36 -5.29 -35.79
C PHE A 377 8.07 -5.54 -36.57
N SER A 378 7.05 -4.75 -36.23
CA SER A 378 5.90 -4.62 -37.11
C SER A 378 6.33 -4.11 -38.49
N LYS A 379 5.71 -4.64 -39.55
CA LYS A 379 5.91 -4.13 -40.91
C LYS A 379 5.43 -2.67 -41.09
N PHE A 380 4.82 -2.07 -40.09
CA PHE A 380 4.36 -0.68 -40.07
C PHE A 380 5.24 0.21 -39.18
N THR A 381 6.30 -0.30 -38.58
CA THR A 381 7.21 0.50 -37.77
C THR A 381 7.85 1.60 -38.62
N THR A 382 7.71 2.85 -38.20
CA THR A 382 8.19 4.05 -38.89
C THR A 382 9.34 4.72 -38.16
N SER A 383 9.44 4.60 -36.85
CA SER A 383 10.49 5.25 -36.08
C SER A 383 11.12 4.36 -35.01
N ILE A 384 12.44 4.57 -34.82
CA ILE A 384 13.27 3.94 -33.79
C ILE A 384 13.74 5.05 -32.85
N GLY A 385 13.26 5.05 -31.59
CA GLY A 385 13.48 6.13 -30.64
C GLY A 385 14.87 6.19 -30.04
N VAL A 386 15.16 7.30 -29.35
CA VAL A 386 16.44 7.57 -28.69
C VAL A 386 16.82 6.43 -27.74
N GLN A 387 18.04 5.88 -27.92
CA GLN A 387 18.60 4.83 -27.05
C GLN A 387 17.68 3.62 -26.84
N SER A 388 16.78 3.32 -27.79
CA SER A 388 15.79 2.25 -27.64
C SER A 388 16.40 0.87 -27.45
N PHE A 389 17.57 0.61 -28.04
CA PHE A 389 18.37 -0.63 -27.93
C PHE A 389 19.77 -0.40 -27.36
N TYR A 390 19.97 0.73 -26.64
CA TYR A 390 21.24 1.02 -25.99
C TYR A 390 21.60 -0.10 -25.01
N GLY A 391 22.84 -0.61 -25.09
CA GLY A 391 23.33 -1.63 -24.17
C GLY A 391 22.74 -3.04 -24.38
N CYS A 392 22.02 -3.30 -25.48
CA CYS A 392 21.57 -4.65 -25.88
C CYS A 392 22.73 -5.48 -26.38
N THR A 393 23.61 -5.93 -25.49
CA THR A 393 24.90 -6.52 -25.86
C THR A 393 24.81 -7.89 -26.57
N ASN A 394 23.69 -8.60 -26.41
CA ASN A 394 23.45 -9.88 -27.09
C ASN A 394 22.76 -9.75 -28.46
N LEU A 395 22.30 -8.55 -28.84
CA LEU A 395 21.65 -8.28 -30.12
C LEU A 395 22.72 -8.21 -31.24
N LYS A 396 22.86 -9.27 -32.01
CA LYS A 396 23.92 -9.40 -33.05
C LYS A 396 23.45 -8.97 -34.43
N GLU A 397 22.21 -9.20 -34.72
CA GLU A 397 21.58 -8.90 -36.02
C GLU A 397 20.26 -8.17 -35.76
N LEU A 398 19.96 -7.17 -36.59
CA LEU A 398 18.67 -6.44 -36.50
C LEU A 398 18.14 -6.18 -37.92
N LYS A 399 16.87 -6.50 -38.14
CA LYS A 399 16.18 -6.33 -39.42
C LYS A 399 15.13 -5.24 -39.34
N LEU A 400 15.44 -4.04 -39.82
CA LEU A 400 14.50 -2.92 -39.91
C LEU A 400 13.57 -3.10 -41.12
N PRO A 401 12.25 -2.89 -40.93
CA PRO A 401 11.29 -2.94 -42.05
C PRO A 401 11.52 -1.81 -43.06
N ASN A 402 10.96 -1.95 -44.24
CA ASN A 402 11.06 -0.94 -45.31
C ASN A 402 10.29 0.36 -45.03
N THR A 403 9.48 0.39 -43.99
CA THR A 403 8.67 1.52 -43.55
C THR A 403 9.38 2.46 -42.59
N VAL A 404 10.58 2.09 -42.09
CA VAL A 404 11.35 2.95 -41.18
C VAL A 404 11.78 4.23 -41.89
N GLU A 405 11.36 5.36 -41.36
CA GLU A 405 11.63 6.70 -41.88
C GLU A 405 12.63 7.47 -40.98
N LYS A 406 12.76 7.06 -39.73
CA LYS A 406 13.56 7.79 -38.71
C LYS A 406 14.26 6.85 -37.74
N ILE A 407 15.53 7.16 -37.43
CA ILE A 407 16.30 6.52 -36.34
C ILE A 407 16.91 7.63 -35.49
N ASP A 408 16.57 7.65 -34.23
CA ASP A 408 16.98 8.70 -33.30
C ASP A 408 18.36 8.45 -32.66
N LEU A 409 18.84 9.45 -31.93
CA LEU A 409 20.15 9.51 -31.31
C LEU A 409 20.47 8.25 -30.50
N ALA A 410 21.64 7.65 -30.77
CA ALA A 410 22.20 6.54 -29.99
C ALA A 410 21.29 5.30 -29.89
N ALA A 411 20.36 5.12 -30.83
CA ALA A 411 19.37 4.03 -30.81
C ALA A 411 20.02 2.66 -30.56
N PHE A 412 21.21 2.41 -31.16
CA PHE A 412 21.96 1.13 -31.09
C PHE A 412 23.30 1.27 -30.38
N GLU A 413 23.58 2.37 -29.71
CA GLU A 413 24.87 2.59 -29.04
C GLU A 413 25.11 1.56 -27.94
N ASN A 414 26.36 1.07 -27.86
CA ASN A 414 26.76 0.02 -26.92
C ASN A 414 25.97 -1.30 -27.08
N SER A 415 25.25 -1.50 -28.18
CA SER A 415 24.65 -2.79 -28.51
C SER A 415 25.70 -3.77 -28.98
N GLY A 416 25.32 -5.05 -29.06
CA GLY A 416 26.18 -6.11 -29.62
C GLY A 416 26.11 -6.26 -31.15
N LEU A 417 25.46 -5.31 -31.87
CA LEU A 417 25.21 -5.42 -33.29
C LEU A 417 26.50 -5.62 -34.08
N SER A 418 26.51 -6.66 -34.90
CA SER A 418 27.52 -6.91 -35.92
C SER A 418 26.97 -6.66 -37.33
N GLU A 419 25.66 -6.78 -37.51
CA GLU A 419 24.99 -6.59 -38.78
C GLU A 419 23.61 -5.91 -38.62
N LEU A 420 23.36 -4.88 -39.42
CA LEU A 420 22.11 -4.18 -39.51
C LEU A 420 21.52 -4.31 -40.92
N HIS A 421 20.32 -4.87 -41.04
CA HIS A 421 19.60 -4.91 -42.33
C HIS A 421 18.59 -3.77 -42.36
N CYS A 422 18.82 -2.78 -43.20
CA CYS A 422 17.86 -1.69 -43.45
C CYS A 422 17.16 -1.88 -44.78
N ARG A 423 15.88 -2.26 -44.76
CA ARG A 423 15.11 -2.55 -45.97
C ARG A 423 14.45 -1.31 -46.60
N ALA A 424 14.60 -0.12 -46.01
CA ALA A 424 14.06 1.12 -46.53
C ALA A 424 14.73 1.50 -47.86
N ILE A 425 13.94 1.89 -48.85
CA ILE A 425 14.46 2.33 -50.19
C ILE A 425 15.10 3.72 -50.04
N THR A 426 14.47 4.62 -49.31
CA THR A 426 15.01 5.94 -48.95
C THR A 426 15.71 5.80 -47.57
N PRO A 427 16.97 6.26 -47.44
CA PRO A 427 17.66 6.19 -46.17
C PRO A 427 16.87 6.87 -45.06
N PRO A 428 16.56 6.19 -43.94
CA PRO A 428 15.92 6.83 -42.80
C PRO A 428 16.69 8.05 -42.30
N VAL A 429 15.97 9.10 -41.89
CA VAL A 429 16.57 10.28 -41.29
C VAL A 429 17.23 9.91 -39.96
N VAL A 430 18.51 10.27 -39.81
CA VAL A 430 19.29 10.03 -38.61
C VAL A 430 19.54 11.34 -37.90
N ASN A 431 19.14 11.44 -36.63
CA ASN A 431 19.38 12.61 -35.81
C ASN A 431 20.78 12.51 -35.15
N ARG A 432 21.80 13.12 -35.80
CA ARG A 432 23.24 13.11 -35.45
C ARG A 432 23.91 11.77 -35.67
N THR A 433 23.71 10.79 -34.78
CA THR A 433 24.21 9.43 -34.89
C THR A 433 23.28 8.45 -34.22
N PHE A 434 23.03 7.31 -34.82
CA PHE A 434 22.25 6.23 -34.22
C PHE A 434 23.09 5.24 -33.41
N GLY A 435 24.40 5.53 -33.26
CA GLY A 435 25.29 4.77 -32.37
C GLY A 435 25.85 3.49 -32.94
N TYR A 436 25.76 3.28 -34.28
CA TYR A 436 26.29 2.10 -34.96
C TYR A 436 27.06 2.50 -36.23
N ARG A 437 28.22 1.86 -36.50
CA ARG A 437 29.06 2.11 -37.67
C ARG A 437 29.56 0.82 -38.32
N GLY A 438 28.99 -0.32 -37.95
CA GLY A 438 29.35 -1.62 -38.49
C GLY A 438 28.73 -1.89 -39.85
N LYS A 439 28.63 -3.17 -40.18
CA LYS A 439 28.08 -3.66 -41.45
C LYS A 439 26.57 -3.35 -41.57
N VAL A 440 26.20 -2.67 -42.66
CA VAL A 440 24.79 -2.36 -42.96
C VAL A 440 24.45 -2.90 -44.36
N LEU A 441 23.48 -3.81 -44.40
CA LEU A 441 22.89 -4.30 -45.61
C LEU A 441 21.70 -3.43 -46.04
N VAL A 442 21.80 -2.86 -47.26
CA VAL A 442 20.75 -1.98 -47.79
C VAL A 442 20.25 -2.51 -49.16
N PRO A 443 19.08 -2.08 -49.64
CA PRO A 443 18.64 -2.48 -50.99
C PRO A 443 19.65 -2.03 -52.02
N TYR A 444 20.11 -2.96 -52.89
CA TYR A 444 21.14 -2.71 -53.89
C TYR A 444 20.91 -1.42 -54.71
N ARG A 445 19.67 -1.15 -55.07
CA ARG A 445 19.30 0.04 -55.86
C ARG A 445 19.43 1.34 -55.06
N SER A 446 19.51 1.27 -53.74
CA SER A 446 19.58 2.43 -52.83
C SER A 446 20.99 2.68 -52.29
N LEU A 447 21.97 1.82 -52.59
CA LEU A 447 23.31 1.89 -52.01
C LEU A 447 23.95 3.27 -52.17
N GLU A 448 23.85 3.91 -53.34
CA GLU A 448 24.42 5.23 -53.59
C GLU A 448 23.70 6.34 -52.81
N LEU A 449 22.39 6.19 -52.55
CA LEU A 449 21.64 7.11 -51.68
C LEU A 449 22.14 7.02 -50.24
N TYR A 450 22.38 5.81 -49.74
CA TYR A 450 22.88 5.61 -48.37
C TYR A 450 24.29 6.14 -48.21
N LYS A 451 25.18 5.99 -49.19
CA LYS A 451 26.55 6.53 -49.17
C LYS A 451 26.59 8.06 -49.06
N GLN A 452 25.52 8.75 -49.49
CA GLN A 452 25.39 10.21 -49.46
C GLN A 452 24.61 10.70 -48.24
N ALA A 453 23.88 9.79 -47.60
CA ALA A 453 22.98 10.17 -46.47
C ALA A 453 23.78 10.42 -45.19
N GLU A 454 23.47 11.52 -44.50
CA GLU A 454 24.06 11.86 -43.21
C GLU A 454 23.73 10.76 -42.17
N GLY A 455 24.75 10.37 -41.39
CA GLY A 455 24.65 9.31 -40.40
C GLY A 455 24.84 7.89 -40.96
N TRP A 456 24.66 7.68 -42.27
CA TRP A 456 24.86 6.37 -42.94
C TRP A 456 26.20 6.25 -43.61
N LYS A 457 26.74 7.36 -44.14
CA LYS A 457 28.01 7.40 -44.89
C LYS A 457 29.21 6.84 -44.12
N ASP A 458 29.16 6.84 -42.78
CA ASP A 458 30.21 6.35 -41.90
C ASP A 458 30.09 4.85 -41.58
N CYS A 459 29.07 4.18 -42.14
CA CYS A 459 28.85 2.73 -41.96
C CYS A 459 29.52 1.92 -43.08
N ALA A 460 29.80 0.63 -42.83
CA ALA A 460 30.22 -0.32 -43.86
C ALA A 460 28.97 -0.77 -44.65
N LEU A 461 28.65 -0.07 -45.72
CA LEU A 461 27.44 -0.29 -46.53
C LEU A 461 27.68 -1.37 -47.62
N GLU A 462 26.77 -2.37 -47.66
CA GLU A 462 26.75 -3.46 -48.65
C GLU A 462 25.36 -3.62 -49.28
#